data_72332896e7c6e2f66c962391568a4df4
#
_entry.id   72332896e7c6e2f66c962391568a4df4
#
_cell.length_a   1.000
_cell.length_b   1.000
_cell.length_c   1.000
_cell.angle_alpha   90.00
_cell.angle_beta   90.00
_cell.angle_gamma   90.00
#
_symmetry.space_group_name_H-M   'P 1'
#
loop_
_entity.id
_entity.type
_entity.pdbx_description
1 polymer ?
#
loop_
_entity_poly.entity_id
_entity_poly.type
_entity_poly.pdbx_seq_one_letter_code
_entity_poly.pdbx_strand_id
1 'polypeptide(L)'
;LDFRGEPEAQVTGRGPLGALTSYNHLPFVLAPERDPIRTHQPGPEGLSPQLVGHWYLQVTVDSADVIVEGLEAIARVDSAAVFHCAAGKDRTGIFAAALLSVVGAREEEIIADYQASESSLERVFDRLRVAPYGFVLRSCNRTGLPFRPCGLCCAPAA
;
A
#
# COMPACT_ATOMS: atom_id res chain seq x y z
N LEU A 1 -5.59 6.31 -9.83
CA LEU A 1 -4.20 5.89 -9.74
C LEU A 1 -4.13 4.54 -9.01
N ASP A 2 -3.40 3.59 -9.54
CA ASP A 2 -3.25 2.24 -8.97
C ASP A 2 -1.80 2.01 -8.58
N PHE A 3 -1.54 1.88 -7.27
CA PHE A 3 -0.19 1.70 -6.72
C PHE A 3 0.17 0.23 -6.48
N ARG A 4 -0.64 -0.72 -6.95
CA ARG A 4 -0.36 -2.14 -6.81
C ARG A 4 0.84 -2.52 -7.68
N GLY A 5 1.63 -3.47 -7.20
CA GLY A 5 2.66 -4.10 -8.03
C GLY A 5 2.05 -4.80 -9.24
N GLU A 6 2.84 -4.97 -10.30
CA GLU A 6 2.38 -5.62 -11.54
C GLU A 6 1.71 -6.99 -11.29
N PRO A 7 2.29 -7.92 -10.50
CA PRO A 7 1.65 -9.21 -10.23
C PRO A 7 0.30 -9.08 -9.51
N GLU A 8 0.15 -8.11 -8.60
CA GLU A 8 -1.11 -7.87 -7.90
C GLU A 8 -2.18 -7.36 -8.86
N ALA A 9 -1.82 -6.40 -9.71
CA ALA A 9 -2.73 -5.80 -10.69
C ALA A 9 -3.19 -6.83 -11.75
N GLN A 10 -2.29 -7.72 -12.19
CA GLN A 10 -2.61 -8.79 -13.14
C GLN A 10 -3.62 -9.80 -12.58
N VAL A 11 -3.44 -10.22 -11.33
CA VAL A 11 -4.32 -11.23 -10.69
C VAL A 11 -5.74 -10.69 -10.49
N THR A 12 -5.91 -9.42 -10.18
CA THR A 12 -7.21 -8.87 -9.77
C THR A 12 -7.83 -7.93 -10.80
N GLY A 13 -7.07 -7.57 -11.84
CA GLY A 13 -7.51 -6.63 -12.87
C GLY A 13 -7.76 -5.22 -12.32
N ARG A 14 -8.34 -4.37 -13.17
CA ARG A 14 -8.60 -2.96 -12.86
C ARG A 14 -9.84 -2.74 -11.97
N GLY A 15 -10.63 -3.79 -11.77
CA GLY A 15 -11.92 -3.68 -11.09
C GLY A 15 -12.97 -2.89 -11.89
N PRO A 16 -14.19 -2.73 -11.34
CA PRO A 16 -15.32 -2.12 -12.07
C PRO A 16 -15.10 -0.64 -12.42
N LEU A 17 -14.33 0.09 -11.63
CA LEU A 17 -14.04 1.51 -11.91
C LEU A 17 -13.08 1.69 -13.09
N GLY A 18 -12.24 0.72 -13.39
CA GLY A 18 -11.26 0.81 -14.47
C GLY A 18 -11.86 0.94 -15.88
N ALA A 19 -13.14 0.62 -16.05
CA ALA A 19 -13.87 0.83 -17.31
C ALA A 19 -14.49 2.22 -17.46
N LEU A 20 -14.58 2.97 -16.35
CA LEU A 20 -15.33 4.25 -16.27
C LEU A 20 -14.41 5.46 -16.14
N THR A 21 -13.12 5.26 -15.94
CA THR A 21 -12.16 6.32 -15.59
C THR A 21 -10.87 6.22 -16.39
N SER A 22 -10.15 7.33 -16.48
CA SER A 22 -8.75 7.30 -16.89
C SER A 22 -7.96 6.49 -15.85
N TYR A 23 -7.22 5.48 -16.30
CA TYR A 23 -6.47 4.59 -15.44
C TYR A 23 -4.98 4.79 -15.62
N ASN A 24 -4.29 5.11 -14.53
CA ASN A 24 -2.84 5.20 -14.46
C ASN A 24 -2.32 4.15 -13.49
N HIS A 25 -1.49 3.23 -13.97
CA HIS A 25 -0.81 2.25 -13.15
C HIS A 25 0.55 2.81 -12.76
N LEU A 26 0.72 3.11 -11.49
CA LEU A 26 1.88 3.74 -10.88
C LEU A 26 2.39 2.86 -9.72
N PRO A 27 3.03 1.72 -10.02
CA PRO A 27 3.36 0.75 -8.99
C PRO A 27 4.40 1.28 -8.02
N PHE A 28 4.09 1.26 -6.73
CA PHE A 28 5.10 1.45 -5.69
C PHE A 28 5.88 0.16 -5.55
N VAL A 29 7.14 0.22 -5.85
CA VAL A 29 8.07 -0.91 -5.80
C VAL A 29 9.17 -0.64 -4.79
N LEU A 30 9.59 -1.70 -4.12
CA LEU A 30 10.76 -1.73 -3.27
C LEU A 30 11.68 -2.82 -3.78
N ALA A 31 12.91 -2.48 -4.05
CA ALA A 31 13.91 -3.45 -4.46
C ALA A 31 14.07 -4.51 -3.35
N PRO A 32 14.03 -5.82 -3.68
CA PRO A 32 14.06 -6.89 -2.68
C PRO A 32 15.24 -6.81 -1.71
N GLU A 33 16.39 -6.36 -2.20
CA GLU A 33 17.61 -6.18 -1.42
C GLU A 33 17.54 -5.00 -0.44
N ARG A 34 16.62 -4.07 -0.63
CA ARG A 34 16.38 -2.91 0.23
C ARG A 34 15.20 -3.10 1.18
N ASP A 35 14.50 -4.23 1.07
CA ASP A 35 13.34 -4.49 1.91
C ASP A 35 13.78 -4.93 3.31
N PRO A 36 13.69 -4.05 4.32
CA PRO A 36 14.14 -4.36 5.67
C PRO A 36 13.31 -5.48 6.33
N ILE A 37 12.12 -5.75 5.80
CA ILE A 37 11.25 -6.80 6.33
C ILE A 37 11.63 -8.17 5.77
N ARG A 38 12.05 -8.25 4.51
CA ARG A 38 12.53 -9.50 3.91
C ARG A 38 13.85 -9.97 4.55
N THR A 39 14.68 -9.04 5.00
CA THR A 39 15.96 -9.33 5.65
C THR A 39 15.85 -9.59 7.14
N HIS A 40 14.71 -9.24 7.75
CA HIS A 40 14.45 -9.41 9.16
C HIS A 40 13.51 -10.59 9.41
N GLN A 41 13.96 -11.56 10.20
CA GLN A 41 13.04 -12.61 10.68
C GLN A 41 12.18 -12.03 11.79
N PRO A 42 10.85 -11.93 11.60
CA PRO A 42 9.98 -11.43 12.65
C PRO A 42 10.02 -12.38 13.86
N GLY A 43 10.23 -11.81 15.03
CA GLY A 43 10.07 -12.51 16.30
C GLY A 43 8.60 -12.90 16.54
N PRO A 44 8.33 -13.64 17.63
CA PRO A 44 6.96 -14.07 17.98
C PRO A 44 5.97 -12.90 18.16
N GLU A 45 6.47 -11.69 18.40
CA GLU A 45 5.67 -10.47 18.54
C GLU A 45 5.34 -9.79 17.21
N GLY A 46 5.85 -10.33 16.09
CA GLY A 46 5.69 -9.76 14.74
C GLY A 46 6.72 -8.67 14.44
N LEU A 47 6.36 -7.74 13.54
CA LEU A 47 7.25 -6.65 13.11
C LEU A 47 7.20 -5.50 14.13
N SER A 48 8.37 -4.98 14.51
CA SER A 48 8.42 -3.80 15.38
C SER A 48 7.91 -2.55 14.64
N PRO A 49 7.33 -1.55 15.35
CA PRO A 49 6.92 -0.28 14.75
C PRO A 49 8.08 0.43 14.05
N GLN A 50 9.30 0.34 14.59
CA GLN A 50 10.51 0.93 14.00
C GLN A 50 10.86 0.29 12.65
N LEU A 51 10.74 -1.04 12.56
CA LEU A 51 11.00 -1.76 11.31
C LEU A 51 9.97 -1.39 10.23
N VAL A 52 8.69 -1.29 10.63
CA VAL A 52 7.62 -0.84 9.72
C VAL A 52 7.84 0.60 9.27
N GLY A 53 8.24 1.50 10.18
CA GLY A 53 8.58 2.88 9.85
C GLY A 53 9.75 2.96 8.87
N HIS A 54 10.80 2.16 9.09
CA HIS A 54 11.93 2.08 8.16
C HIS A 54 11.49 1.58 6.77
N TRP A 55 10.63 0.58 6.72
CA TRP A 55 10.07 0.11 5.47
C TRP A 55 9.29 1.20 4.72
N TYR A 56 8.45 1.99 5.41
CA TYR A 56 7.74 3.11 4.79
C TYR A 56 8.70 4.16 4.21
N LEU A 57 9.75 4.51 4.96
CA LEU A 57 10.78 5.42 4.46
C LEU A 57 11.43 4.88 3.19
N GLN A 58 11.81 3.61 3.19
CA GLN A 58 12.49 3.00 2.04
C GLN A 58 11.57 2.95 0.82
N VAL A 59 10.31 2.55 0.99
CA VAL A 59 9.30 2.56 -0.09
C VAL A 59 9.10 3.98 -0.62
N THR A 60 9.04 4.98 0.25
CA THR A 60 8.87 6.38 -0.15
C THR A 60 10.04 6.85 -1.00
N VAL A 61 11.27 6.55 -0.59
CA VAL A 61 12.49 6.93 -1.33
C VAL A 61 12.56 6.22 -2.68
N ASP A 62 12.32 4.91 -2.70
CA ASP A 62 12.41 4.11 -3.93
C ASP A 62 11.27 4.40 -4.92
N SER A 63 10.14 4.95 -4.43
CA SER A 63 8.99 5.32 -5.26
C SER A 63 8.83 6.84 -5.43
N ALA A 64 9.86 7.63 -5.15
CA ALA A 64 9.77 9.09 -5.19
C ALA A 64 9.29 9.63 -6.55
N ASP A 65 9.82 9.10 -7.66
CA ASP A 65 9.41 9.50 -9.00
C ASP A 65 7.94 9.17 -9.28
N VAL A 66 7.48 8.01 -8.83
CA VAL A 66 6.08 7.55 -8.93
C VAL A 66 5.15 8.45 -8.11
N ILE A 67 5.59 8.86 -6.92
CA ILE A 67 4.83 9.80 -6.08
C ILE A 67 4.67 11.13 -6.80
N VAL A 68 5.75 11.68 -7.35
CA VAL A 68 5.70 12.95 -8.09
C VAL A 68 4.79 12.84 -9.31
N GLU A 69 4.91 11.76 -10.10
CA GLU A 69 4.04 11.53 -11.26
C GLU A 69 2.56 11.46 -10.86
N GLY A 70 2.24 10.79 -9.74
CA GLY A 70 0.89 10.71 -9.20
C GLY A 70 0.35 12.07 -8.75
N LEU A 71 1.16 12.89 -8.07
CA LEU A 71 0.79 14.24 -7.65
C LEU A 71 0.53 15.14 -8.86
N GLU A 72 1.38 15.08 -9.88
CA GLU A 72 1.18 15.81 -11.13
C GLU A 72 -0.06 15.35 -11.89
N ALA A 73 -0.37 14.04 -11.88
CA ALA A 73 -1.58 13.53 -12.50
C ALA A 73 -2.85 14.08 -11.81
N ILE A 74 -2.85 14.18 -10.48
CA ILE A 74 -3.95 14.80 -9.73
C ILE A 74 -4.04 16.31 -10.04
N ALA A 75 -2.92 17.02 -10.09
CA ALA A 75 -2.90 18.45 -10.36
C ALA A 75 -3.41 18.85 -11.75
N ARG A 76 -3.42 17.90 -12.71
CA ARG A 76 -3.86 18.15 -14.09
C ARG A 76 -5.34 17.89 -14.34
N VAL A 77 -6.08 17.33 -13.39
CA VAL A 77 -7.49 16.98 -13.59
C VAL A 77 -8.43 17.94 -12.85
N ASP A 78 -9.51 18.35 -13.53
CA ASP A 78 -10.57 19.19 -12.95
C ASP A 78 -11.70 18.36 -12.35
N SER A 79 -11.44 17.09 -12.05
CA SER A 79 -12.42 16.14 -11.55
C SER A 79 -11.89 15.36 -10.35
N ALA A 80 -12.75 14.57 -9.72
CA ALA A 80 -12.33 13.71 -8.61
C ALA A 80 -11.30 12.69 -9.07
N ALA A 81 -10.25 12.51 -8.27
CA ALA A 81 -9.25 11.47 -8.45
C ALA A 81 -9.41 10.40 -7.38
N VAL A 82 -9.27 9.13 -7.79
CA VAL A 82 -9.22 7.98 -6.87
C VAL A 82 -7.84 7.36 -6.96
N PHE A 83 -7.23 7.12 -5.81
CA PHE A 83 -5.98 6.40 -5.73
C PHE A 83 -6.07 5.26 -4.71
N HIS A 84 -5.44 4.14 -5.01
CA HIS A 84 -5.52 2.92 -4.21
C HIS A 84 -4.32 2.01 -4.38
N CYS A 85 -4.14 1.10 -3.43
CA CYS A 85 -3.31 -0.09 -3.58
C CYS A 85 -4.18 -1.35 -3.36
N ALA A 86 -3.64 -2.44 -2.80
CA ALA A 86 -4.44 -3.63 -2.51
C ALA A 86 -5.40 -3.42 -1.33
N ALA A 87 -4.85 -3.07 -0.15
CA ALA A 87 -5.62 -2.84 1.08
C ALA A 87 -6.08 -1.39 1.26
N GLY A 88 -5.54 -0.45 0.49
CA GLY A 88 -5.80 0.97 0.68
C GLY A 88 -5.14 1.59 1.92
N LYS A 89 -4.12 0.92 2.50
CA LYS A 89 -3.49 1.35 3.75
C LYS A 89 -2.07 1.89 3.52
N ASP A 90 -1.12 1.03 3.19
CA ASP A 90 0.30 1.37 3.28
C ASP A 90 0.76 2.28 2.13
N ARG A 91 0.80 1.79 0.90
CA ARG A 91 1.19 2.57 -0.29
C ARG A 91 0.24 3.74 -0.54
N THR A 92 -1.05 3.52 -0.33
CA THR A 92 -2.08 4.56 -0.39
C THR A 92 -1.86 5.61 0.69
N GLY A 93 -1.52 5.20 1.92
CA GLY A 93 -1.22 6.11 3.03
C GLY A 93 0.06 6.93 2.79
N ILE A 94 1.11 6.33 2.22
CA ILE A 94 2.32 7.06 1.82
C ILE A 94 1.97 8.17 0.81
N PHE A 95 1.19 7.84 -0.20
CA PHE A 95 0.79 8.81 -1.21
C PHE A 95 -0.14 9.90 -0.65
N ALA A 96 -1.11 9.52 0.21
CA ALA A 96 -1.99 10.47 0.89
C ALA A 96 -1.18 11.45 1.75
N ALA A 97 -0.20 10.94 2.51
CA ALA A 97 0.68 11.78 3.32
C ALA A 97 1.47 12.77 2.46
N ALA A 98 2.01 12.32 1.32
CA ALA A 98 2.72 13.20 0.38
C ALA A 98 1.78 14.28 -0.19
N LEU A 99 0.58 13.91 -0.62
CA LEU A 99 -0.42 14.83 -1.15
C LEU A 99 -0.83 15.88 -0.10
N LEU A 100 -1.16 15.44 1.10
CA LEU A 100 -1.53 16.32 2.20
C LEU A 100 -0.39 17.27 2.58
N SER A 101 0.85 16.79 2.57
CA SER A 101 2.03 17.63 2.81
C SER A 101 2.21 18.72 1.76
N VAL A 102 2.00 18.39 0.47
CA VAL A 102 2.11 19.36 -0.64
C VAL A 102 1.05 20.45 -0.54
N VAL A 103 -0.15 20.12 -0.09
CA VAL A 103 -1.22 21.12 0.09
C VAL A 103 -1.13 21.87 1.44
N GLY A 104 -0.11 21.59 2.24
CA GLY A 104 0.19 22.34 3.46
C GLY A 104 -0.58 21.87 4.71
N ALA A 105 -1.09 20.63 4.71
CA ALA A 105 -1.65 20.04 5.92
C ALA A 105 -0.59 19.89 7.02
N ARG A 106 -0.99 20.06 8.28
CA ARG A 106 -0.10 19.89 9.41
C ARG A 106 0.17 18.41 9.67
N GLU A 107 1.31 18.12 10.29
CA GLU A 107 1.72 16.75 10.60
C GLU A 107 0.66 15.97 11.40
N GLU A 108 0.05 16.62 12.39
CA GLU A 108 -1.01 15.97 13.20
C GLU A 108 -2.24 15.60 12.37
N GLU A 109 -2.57 16.39 11.36
CA GLU A 109 -3.70 16.12 10.45
C GLU A 109 -3.39 14.94 9.52
N ILE A 110 -2.15 14.86 9.03
CA ILE A 110 -1.67 13.74 8.20
C ILE A 110 -1.68 12.43 9.01
N ILE A 111 -1.20 12.47 10.25
CA ILE A 111 -1.22 11.31 11.15
C ILE A 111 -2.66 10.87 11.45
N ALA A 112 -3.55 11.83 11.73
CA ALA A 112 -4.95 11.54 12.03
C ALA A 112 -5.67 10.91 10.82
N ASP A 113 -5.43 11.40 9.60
CA ASP A 113 -5.96 10.82 8.36
C ASP A 113 -5.52 9.37 8.18
N TYR A 114 -4.22 9.09 8.35
CA TYR A 114 -3.71 7.72 8.27
C TYR A 114 -4.35 6.79 9.32
N GLN A 115 -4.45 7.25 10.57
CA GLN A 115 -5.04 6.49 11.68
C GLN A 115 -6.53 6.21 11.49
N ALA A 116 -7.27 7.10 10.82
CA ALA A 116 -8.70 6.90 10.55
C ALA A 116 -8.99 5.62 9.75
N SER A 117 -8.03 5.15 8.94
CA SER A 117 -8.14 3.90 8.18
C SER A 117 -8.21 2.65 9.07
N GLU A 118 -7.72 2.71 10.31
CA GLU A 118 -7.61 1.57 11.22
C GLU A 118 -8.97 0.92 11.51
N SER A 119 -10.01 1.72 11.69
CA SER A 119 -11.38 1.25 11.95
C SER A 119 -11.99 0.40 10.83
N SER A 120 -11.46 0.50 9.61
CA SER A 120 -11.94 -0.21 8.43
C SER A 120 -11.11 -1.44 8.07
N LEU A 121 -9.93 -1.61 8.67
CA LEU A 121 -8.95 -2.63 8.25
C LEU A 121 -9.47 -4.05 8.40
N GLU A 122 -10.18 -4.38 9.47
CA GLU A 122 -10.71 -5.72 9.68
C GLU A 122 -11.60 -6.16 8.51
N ARG A 123 -12.55 -5.30 8.12
CA ARG A 123 -13.46 -5.57 6.99
C ARG A 123 -12.73 -5.65 5.65
N VAL A 124 -11.70 -4.83 5.47
CA VAL A 124 -10.87 -4.87 4.26
C VAL A 124 -10.12 -6.19 4.18
N PHE A 125 -9.51 -6.64 5.27
CA PHE A 125 -8.79 -7.91 5.30
C PHE A 125 -9.70 -9.12 5.14
N ASP A 126 -10.90 -9.11 5.71
CA ASP A 126 -11.89 -10.17 5.49
C ASP A 126 -12.25 -10.28 4.01
N ARG A 127 -12.45 -9.16 3.34
CA ARG A 127 -12.70 -9.14 1.91
C ARG A 127 -11.51 -9.66 1.09
N LEU A 128 -10.29 -9.28 1.45
CA LEU A 128 -9.08 -9.74 0.78
C LEU A 128 -8.82 -11.23 0.95
N ARG A 129 -9.23 -11.83 2.08
CA ARG A 129 -9.12 -13.28 2.30
C ARG A 129 -10.02 -14.11 1.36
N VAL A 130 -11.14 -13.57 0.95
CA VAL A 130 -12.15 -14.26 0.13
C VAL A 130 -11.92 -14.04 -1.37
N ALA A 131 -11.33 -12.92 -1.74
CA ALA A 131 -11.02 -12.57 -3.12
C ALA A 131 -9.84 -13.40 -3.68
N PRO A 132 -9.47 -13.26 -4.98
CA PRO A 132 -8.27 -13.85 -5.56
C PRO A 132 -6.99 -13.60 -4.75
N TYR A 133 -6.95 -12.53 -3.96
CA TYR A 133 -5.91 -12.26 -2.97
C TYR A 133 -5.81 -13.31 -1.84
N GLY A 134 -6.83 -14.09 -1.60
CA GLY A 134 -6.83 -15.12 -0.55
C GLY A 134 -5.70 -16.15 -0.71
N PHE A 135 -5.20 -16.35 -1.93
CA PHE A 135 -4.01 -17.17 -2.16
C PHE A 135 -2.74 -16.51 -1.60
N VAL A 136 -2.55 -15.23 -1.83
CA VAL A 136 -1.38 -14.48 -1.37
C VAL A 136 -1.39 -14.39 0.17
N LEU A 137 -2.55 -14.09 0.77
CA LEU A 137 -2.70 -14.02 2.22
C LEU A 137 -2.52 -15.39 2.90
N ARG A 138 -2.97 -16.49 2.29
CA ARG A 138 -2.77 -17.85 2.80
C ARG A 138 -1.31 -18.29 2.73
N SER A 139 -0.56 -17.82 1.73
CA SER A 139 0.87 -18.09 1.62
C SER A 139 1.64 -17.45 2.78
N CYS A 140 1.25 -16.27 3.23
CA CYS A 140 1.85 -15.62 4.40
C CYS A 140 1.55 -16.30 5.73
N ASN A 141 0.45 -17.05 5.82
CA ASN A 141 0.04 -17.72 7.07
C ASN A 141 0.73 -19.09 7.29
N ARG A 142 1.61 -19.53 6.39
CA ARG A 142 2.37 -20.79 6.59
C ARG A 142 3.35 -20.77 7.74
N THR A 143 3.63 -19.60 8.31
CA THR A 143 4.55 -19.43 9.44
C THR A 143 3.89 -19.61 10.81
N GLY A 144 2.55 -19.88 10.87
CA GLY A 144 1.84 -20.10 12.13
C GLY A 144 1.70 -18.87 13.03
N LEU A 145 2.13 -17.71 12.57
CA LEU A 145 2.00 -16.46 13.30
C LEU A 145 0.56 -15.93 13.20
N PRO A 146 -0.01 -15.36 14.28
CA PRO A 146 -1.30 -14.72 14.22
C PRO A 146 -1.24 -13.62 13.14
N PHE A 147 -2.22 -13.65 12.23
CA PHE A 147 -2.35 -12.69 11.14
C PHE A 147 -2.40 -11.27 11.73
N ARG A 148 -1.29 -10.55 11.63
CA ARG A 148 -1.31 -9.10 11.78
C ARG A 148 -1.37 -8.49 10.38
N PRO A 149 -2.27 -7.53 10.17
CA PRO A 149 -2.39 -6.85 8.87
C PRO A 149 -1.12 -6.05 8.61
N CYS A 150 -0.22 -6.68 7.87
CA CYS A 150 0.95 -6.02 7.32
C CYS A 150 0.80 -6.04 5.81
N GLY A 151 0.75 -4.88 5.19
CA GLY A 151 0.67 -4.72 3.72
C GLY A 151 1.79 -5.41 2.94
N LEU A 152 2.74 -5.97 3.65
CA LEU A 152 3.97 -6.62 3.18
C LEU A 152 3.81 -8.09 2.79
N CYS A 153 2.71 -8.74 3.18
CA CYS A 153 2.47 -10.12 2.78
C CYS A 153 2.13 -10.29 1.29
N CYS A 154 2.07 -9.20 0.54
CA CYS A 154 1.68 -9.21 -0.87
C CYS A 154 2.87 -9.15 -1.86
N ALA A 155 4.12 -9.18 -1.39
CA ALA A 155 5.24 -9.32 -2.30
C ALA A 155 5.32 -10.78 -2.80
N PRO A 156 5.37 -11.03 -4.13
CA PRO A 156 5.56 -12.39 -4.64
C PRO A 156 6.87 -12.95 -4.12
N ALA A 157 6.84 -14.21 -3.67
CA ALA A 157 8.05 -14.98 -3.52
C ALA A 157 8.65 -15.14 -4.92
N ALA A 158 9.88 -14.67 -5.11
CA ALA A 158 10.68 -14.97 -6.28
C ALA A 158 11.03 -16.46 -6.29
#